data_072538546d70797868a8a29067ae4e88
#
_entry.id   072538546d70797868a8a29067ae4e88
#
_cell.length_a   1.000
_cell.length_b   1.000
_cell.length_c   1.000
_cell.angle_alpha   90.00
_cell.angle_beta   90.00
_cell.angle_gamma   90.00
#
_symmetry.space_group_name_H-M   'P 1'
#
loop_
_entity.id
_entity.type
_entity.pdbx_description
1 polymer ?
#
loop_
_entity_poly.entity_id
_entity_poly.type
_entity_poly.pdbx_seq_one_letter_code
_entity_poly.pdbx_strand_id
1 'polypeptide(L)'
;MTTLLPSATSPRRLNPRRVLTQSAAYGLLLVGVAVTLVPFIWVLLTSLKPASEIVKVPPTFFPQKWTLQSYQTIFNDPKVPLARFYFNSLFVAGSRVAITLFTSSLAGYIFAKYKFWGKNAAFAFILVQLMIPFQIVMIPAYLILVKLKLIDTLWGLIIPSMVDAFGIFLMRQFIESIPGELMDAARMDGASEFGIYWRIVLPQLGPVLATLGIFTFMGTWNDYLWPLIVITTHERRTLPLLLTWYNSQHSTRYDLTMAASILVLLPVLVAYVLFQRWIVRGVALTGFK
;
A
#
# COMPACT_ATOMS: atom_id res chain seq x y z
N MET A 1 -9.74 31.04 59.80
CA MET A 1 -8.92 29.88 59.30
C MET A 1 -9.88 28.72 59.12
N THR A 2 -10.48 28.62 57.90
CA THR A 2 -11.52 27.62 57.62
C THR A 2 -10.90 26.62 56.66
N THR A 3 -10.53 25.47 57.15
CA THR A 3 -9.96 24.34 56.40
C THR A 3 -11.07 23.70 55.55
N LEU A 4 -11.00 23.88 54.25
CA LEU A 4 -11.81 23.16 53.26
C LEU A 4 -11.27 21.70 53.15
N LEU A 5 -12.05 20.75 53.60
CA LEU A 5 -11.79 19.29 53.42
C LEU A 5 -12.00 18.99 51.93
N PRO A 6 -11.13 18.16 51.30
CA PRO A 6 -11.33 17.74 49.92
C PRO A 6 -12.54 16.80 49.83
N SER A 7 -13.47 17.14 48.93
CA SER A 7 -14.67 16.34 48.67
C SER A 7 -14.26 14.93 48.19
N ALA A 8 -14.71 13.91 48.92
CA ALA A 8 -14.55 12.51 48.54
C ALA A 8 -15.23 12.26 47.18
N THR A 9 -14.44 11.89 46.19
CA THR A 9 -14.94 11.46 44.86
C THR A 9 -15.72 10.17 45.07
N SER A 10 -17.04 10.23 44.89
CA SER A 10 -17.89 9.04 44.93
C SER A 10 -17.44 8.00 43.89
N PRO A 11 -17.39 6.69 44.24
CA PRO A 11 -17.02 5.65 43.29
C PRO A 11 -18.02 5.64 42.13
N ARG A 12 -17.52 5.85 40.92
CA ARG A 12 -18.29 5.87 39.67
C ARG A 12 -18.95 4.52 39.46
N ARG A 13 -20.22 4.39 39.79
CA ARG A 13 -20.99 3.15 39.60
C ARG A 13 -20.98 2.82 38.10
N LEU A 14 -20.33 1.72 37.74
CA LEU A 14 -20.32 1.19 36.38
C LEU A 14 -21.75 0.82 36.00
N ASN A 15 -22.28 1.45 34.97
CA ASN A 15 -23.60 1.12 34.44
C ASN A 15 -23.54 -0.28 33.82
N PRO A 16 -24.26 -1.30 34.35
CA PRO A 16 -24.15 -2.69 33.92
C PRO A 16 -24.52 -2.88 32.44
N ARG A 17 -25.44 -2.07 31.91
CA ARG A 17 -25.78 -2.08 30.48
C ARG A 17 -24.60 -1.62 29.61
N ARG A 18 -23.86 -0.61 30.04
CA ARG A 18 -22.69 -0.10 29.32
C ARG A 18 -21.54 -1.12 29.34
N VAL A 19 -21.35 -1.79 30.45
CA VAL A 19 -20.35 -2.88 30.57
C VAL A 19 -20.73 -4.04 29.63
N LEU A 20 -22.00 -4.45 29.64
CA LEU A 20 -22.47 -5.55 28.78
C LEU A 20 -22.32 -5.22 27.28
N THR A 21 -22.72 -4.01 26.83
CA THR A 21 -22.58 -3.59 25.44
C THR A 21 -21.12 -3.47 25.02
N GLN A 22 -20.25 -2.95 25.87
CA GLN A 22 -18.81 -2.91 25.61
C GLN A 22 -18.19 -4.29 25.52
N SER A 23 -18.54 -5.22 26.45
CA SER A 23 -18.04 -6.58 26.40
C SER A 23 -18.50 -7.33 25.14
N ALA A 24 -19.77 -7.15 24.74
CA ALA A 24 -20.27 -7.72 23.49
C ALA A 24 -19.55 -7.15 22.27
N ALA A 25 -19.30 -5.84 22.23
CA ALA A 25 -18.53 -5.20 21.15
C ALA A 25 -17.08 -5.71 21.09
N TYR A 26 -16.39 -5.80 22.22
CA TYR A 26 -15.05 -6.39 22.27
C TYR A 26 -15.04 -7.88 21.88
N GLY A 27 -16.05 -8.64 22.31
CA GLY A 27 -16.20 -10.04 21.89
C GLY A 27 -16.33 -10.17 20.37
N LEU A 28 -17.20 -9.36 19.76
CA LEU A 28 -17.35 -9.33 18.31
C LEU A 28 -16.07 -8.93 17.59
N LEU A 29 -15.35 -7.92 18.10
CA LEU A 29 -14.07 -7.49 17.54
C LEU A 29 -13.02 -8.60 17.63
N LEU A 30 -12.92 -9.30 18.75
CA LEU A 30 -11.99 -10.42 18.94
C LEU A 30 -12.29 -11.57 17.98
N VAL A 31 -13.57 -11.91 17.77
CA VAL A 31 -13.97 -12.90 16.77
C VAL A 31 -13.57 -12.45 15.37
N GLY A 32 -13.84 -11.20 15.02
CA GLY A 32 -13.43 -10.63 13.71
C GLY A 32 -11.92 -10.71 13.50
N VAL A 33 -11.12 -10.34 14.51
CA VAL A 33 -9.66 -10.45 14.49
C VAL A 33 -9.22 -11.91 14.31
N ALA A 34 -9.80 -12.82 15.08
CA ALA A 34 -9.46 -14.25 14.99
C ALA A 34 -9.75 -14.80 13.58
N VAL A 35 -10.94 -14.55 13.04
CA VAL A 35 -11.33 -14.97 11.68
C VAL A 35 -10.37 -14.41 10.64
N THR A 36 -9.96 -13.14 10.77
CA THR A 36 -9.03 -12.50 9.83
C THR A 36 -7.63 -13.09 9.92
N LEU A 37 -7.16 -13.45 11.13
CA LEU A 37 -5.79 -13.94 11.33
C LEU A 37 -5.62 -15.42 10.98
N VAL A 38 -6.67 -16.23 11.08
CA VAL A 38 -6.61 -17.69 10.83
C VAL A 38 -5.94 -18.03 9.48
N PRO A 39 -6.31 -17.44 8.32
CA PRO A 39 -5.65 -17.77 7.05
C PRO A 39 -4.16 -17.42 7.05
N PHE A 40 -3.75 -16.32 7.67
CA PHE A 40 -2.33 -15.93 7.75
C PHE A 40 -1.53 -16.88 8.64
N ILE A 41 -2.11 -17.26 9.80
CA ILE A 41 -1.52 -18.27 10.71
C ILE A 41 -1.42 -19.60 9.99
N TRP A 42 -2.44 -20.00 9.23
CA TRP A 42 -2.41 -21.22 8.43
C TRP A 42 -1.27 -21.24 7.43
N VAL A 43 -1.08 -20.18 6.66
CA VAL A 43 0.01 -20.04 5.68
C VAL A 43 1.36 -20.12 6.40
N LEU A 44 1.51 -19.40 7.52
CA LEU A 44 2.73 -19.40 8.33
C LEU A 44 3.05 -20.80 8.86
N LEU A 45 2.09 -21.47 9.50
CA LEU A 45 2.27 -22.81 10.03
C LEU A 45 2.57 -23.82 8.90
N THR A 46 1.88 -23.70 7.76
CA THR A 46 2.08 -24.58 6.63
C THR A 46 3.45 -24.39 5.97
N SER A 47 3.99 -23.16 5.96
CA SER A 47 5.35 -22.90 5.46
C SER A 47 6.47 -23.57 6.28
N LEU A 48 6.13 -23.99 7.52
CA LEU A 48 7.04 -24.65 8.46
C LEU A 48 6.84 -26.17 8.52
N LYS A 49 5.99 -26.72 7.64
CA LYS A 49 5.77 -28.18 7.50
C LYS A 49 6.65 -28.78 6.42
N PRO A 50 7.05 -30.05 6.55
CA PRO A 50 7.66 -30.80 5.44
C PRO A 50 6.61 -31.03 4.34
N ALA A 51 7.05 -31.12 3.08
CA ALA A 51 6.16 -31.32 1.92
C ALA A 51 5.25 -32.55 2.07
N SER A 52 5.76 -33.64 2.69
CA SER A 52 5.02 -34.87 2.93
C SER A 52 3.86 -34.72 3.92
N GLU A 53 3.89 -33.70 4.79
CA GLU A 53 2.81 -33.44 5.75
C GLU A 53 1.70 -32.60 5.12
N ILE A 54 2.04 -31.70 4.21
CA ILE A 54 1.07 -30.73 3.60
C ILE A 54 0.01 -31.46 2.78
N VAL A 55 0.40 -32.57 2.12
CA VAL A 55 -0.51 -33.36 1.26
C VAL A 55 -1.32 -34.42 2.03
N LYS A 56 -1.16 -34.53 3.35
CA LYS A 56 -1.91 -35.50 4.15
C LYS A 56 -3.39 -35.12 4.27
N VAL A 57 -4.24 -36.13 4.27
CA VAL A 57 -5.69 -36.02 4.49
C VAL A 57 -6.06 -36.86 5.70
N PRO A 58 -6.67 -36.27 6.76
CA PRO A 58 -7.04 -34.87 6.91
C PRO A 58 -5.83 -33.96 7.16
N PRO A 59 -5.89 -32.65 6.75
CA PRO A 59 -4.79 -31.73 6.98
C PRO A 59 -4.63 -31.40 8.46
N THR A 60 -3.40 -31.36 8.93
CA THR A 60 -3.08 -30.95 10.31
C THR A 60 -3.07 -29.42 10.42
N PHE A 61 -3.57 -28.85 11.52
CA PHE A 61 -3.47 -27.40 11.73
C PHE A 61 -2.03 -27.03 12.15
N PHE A 62 -1.51 -27.68 13.19
CA PHE A 62 -0.15 -27.46 13.66
C PHE A 62 0.83 -28.43 12.98
N PRO A 63 2.08 -28.01 12.70
CA PRO A 63 3.13 -28.89 12.20
C PRO A 63 3.38 -30.06 13.17
N GLN A 64 3.34 -31.29 12.68
CA GLN A 64 3.82 -32.46 13.44
C GLN A 64 5.34 -32.48 13.52
N LYS A 65 5.99 -32.01 12.44
CA LYS A 65 7.45 -31.82 12.37
C LYS A 65 7.74 -30.39 11.87
N TRP A 66 8.39 -29.60 12.72
CA TRP A 66 8.82 -28.24 12.39
C TRP A 66 10.07 -28.28 11.50
N THR A 67 10.05 -27.59 10.38
CA THR A 67 11.19 -27.53 9.48
C THR A 67 11.28 -26.16 8.79
N LEU A 68 12.52 -25.73 8.52
CA LEU A 68 12.80 -24.55 7.69
C LEU A 68 13.28 -24.95 6.27
N GLN A 69 13.12 -26.22 5.92
CA GLN A 69 13.61 -26.77 4.65
C GLN A 69 13.11 -26.01 3.43
N SER A 70 11.84 -25.59 3.42
CA SER A 70 11.26 -24.80 2.31
C SER A 70 11.98 -23.47 2.12
N TYR A 71 12.28 -22.78 3.23
CA TYR A 71 13.06 -21.53 3.17
C TYR A 71 14.50 -21.78 2.70
N GLN A 72 15.17 -22.80 3.23
CA GLN A 72 16.52 -23.18 2.79
C GLN A 72 16.55 -23.50 1.30
N THR A 73 15.54 -24.21 0.80
CA THR A 73 15.41 -24.51 -0.63
C THR A 73 15.28 -23.24 -1.45
N ILE A 74 14.41 -22.28 -1.04
CA ILE A 74 14.23 -21.02 -1.76
C ILE A 74 15.51 -20.18 -1.74
N PHE A 75 16.18 -20.06 -0.60
CA PHE A 75 17.40 -19.25 -0.46
C PHE A 75 18.60 -19.85 -1.23
N ASN A 76 18.64 -21.16 -1.38
CA ASN A 76 19.72 -21.86 -2.06
C ASN A 76 19.40 -22.22 -3.52
N ASP A 77 18.23 -21.85 -4.03
CA ASP A 77 17.87 -22.10 -5.43
C ASP A 77 18.63 -21.12 -6.35
N PRO A 78 19.63 -21.63 -7.13
CA PRO A 78 20.43 -20.76 -8.00
C PRO A 78 19.63 -20.11 -9.12
N LYS A 79 18.43 -20.63 -9.40
CA LYS A 79 17.52 -20.09 -10.42
C LYS A 79 16.65 -18.94 -9.87
N VAL A 80 16.60 -18.76 -8.55
CA VAL A 80 15.80 -17.74 -7.88
C VAL A 80 16.71 -16.70 -7.25
N PRO A 81 17.06 -15.62 -7.94
CA PRO A 81 17.86 -14.55 -7.38
C PRO A 81 17.01 -13.69 -6.42
N LEU A 82 16.65 -14.26 -5.25
CA LEU A 82 15.69 -13.67 -4.30
C LEU A 82 16.05 -12.23 -3.89
N ALA A 83 17.32 -11.97 -3.61
CA ALA A 83 17.79 -10.62 -3.27
C ALA A 83 17.49 -9.61 -4.39
N ARG A 84 17.58 -10.05 -5.65
CA ARG A 84 17.29 -9.23 -6.81
C ARG A 84 15.78 -8.96 -6.96
N PHE A 85 14.95 -9.96 -6.66
CA PHE A 85 13.49 -9.80 -6.64
C PHE A 85 13.05 -8.75 -5.59
N TYR A 86 13.66 -8.81 -4.40
CA TYR A 86 13.46 -7.78 -3.37
C TYR A 86 13.90 -6.40 -3.86
N PHE A 87 15.11 -6.30 -4.42
CA PHE A 87 15.62 -5.05 -4.96
C PHE A 87 14.71 -4.48 -6.07
N ASN A 88 14.29 -5.31 -7.03
CA ASN A 88 13.40 -4.91 -8.11
C ASN A 88 12.07 -4.37 -7.56
N SER A 89 11.45 -5.08 -6.61
CA SER A 89 10.21 -4.65 -5.99
C SER A 89 10.37 -3.34 -5.24
N LEU A 90 11.44 -3.19 -4.46
CA LEU A 90 11.73 -1.95 -3.73
C LEU A 90 12.03 -0.78 -4.69
N PHE A 91 12.77 -1.03 -5.75
CA PHE A 91 13.09 -0.02 -6.77
C PHE A 91 11.81 0.45 -7.49
N VAL A 92 10.98 -0.50 -7.95
CA VAL A 92 9.72 -0.17 -8.64
C VAL A 92 8.77 0.57 -7.70
N ALA A 93 8.55 0.04 -6.48
CA ALA A 93 7.65 0.65 -5.52
C ALA A 93 8.14 2.02 -5.06
N GLY A 94 9.43 2.15 -4.72
CA GLY A 94 10.02 3.41 -4.29
C GLY A 94 10.00 4.48 -5.39
N SER A 95 10.34 4.09 -6.62
CA SER A 95 10.29 5.01 -7.78
C SER A 95 8.86 5.47 -8.07
N ARG A 96 7.88 4.55 -8.07
CA ARG A 96 6.47 4.91 -8.26
C ARG A 96 5.98 5.85 -7.17
N VAL A 97 6.28 5.55 -5.90
CA VAL A 97 5.92 6.44 -4.78
C VAL A 97 6.49 7.84 -5.00
N ALA A 98 7.79 7.97 -5.25
CA ALA A 98 8.44 9.27 -5.42
C ALA A 98 7.81 10.08 -6.57
N ILE A 99 7.62 9.43 -7.73
CA ILE A 99 7.06 10.08 -8.92
C ILE A 99 5.57 10.43 -8.71
N THR A 100 4.77 9.50 -8.17
CA THR A 100 3.35 9.73 -7.90
C THR A 100 3.14 10.87 -6.90
N LEU A 101 3.93 10.92 -5.82
CA LEU A 101 3.82 12.01 -4.84
C LEU A 101 4.14 13.36 -5.46
N PHE A 102 5.19 13.43 -6.27
CA PHE A 102 5.58 14.66 -6.96
C PHE A 102 4.53 15.10 -7.99
N THR A 103 4.14 14.22 -8.89
CA THR A 103 3.19 14.54 -9.97
C THR A 103 1.82 14.87 -9.42
N SER A 104 1.33 14.11 -8.43
CA SER A 104 0.02 14.31 -7.81
C SER A 104 -0.03 15.61 -7.00
N SER A 105 1.01 15.93 -6.21
CA SER A 105 1.03 17.15 -5.41
C SER A 105 1.14 18.39 -6.29
N LEU A 106 1.96 18.36 -7.35
CA LEU A 106 2.11 19.46 -8.28
C LEU A 106 0.83 19.68 -9.08
N ALA A 107 0.26 18.61 -9.67
CA ALA A 107 -1.01 18.71 -10.40
C ALA A 107 -2.16 19.14 -9.46
N GLY A 108 -2.24 18.55 -8.26
CA GLY A 108 -3.22 18.96 -7.24
C GLY A 108 -3.10 20.43 -6.88
N TYR A 109 -1.89 20.98 -6.75
CA TYR A 109 -1.65 22.40 -6.52
C TYR A 109 -2.19 23.28 -7.65
N ILE A 110 -1.88 22.91 -8.89
CA ILE A 110 -2.37 23.62 -10.08
C ILE A 110 -3.90 23.59 -10.12
N PHE A 111 -4.50 22.41 -9.95
CA PHE A 111 -5.95 22.25 -9.95
C PHE A 111 -6.65 22.87 -8.73
N ALA A 112 -5.97 23.08 -7.61
CA ALA A 112 -6.56 23.75 -6.43
C ALA A 112 -6.50 25.27 -6.57
N LYS A 113 -5.34 25.84 -6.85
CA LYS A 113 -5.05 27.26 -6.65
C LYS A 113 -5.05 28.11 -7.91
N TYR A 114 -4.90 27.52 -9.08
CA TYR A 114 -4.88 28.29 -10.34
C TYR A 114 -6.24 28.29 -11.03
N LYS A 115 -6.50 29.39 -11.76
CA LYS A 115 -7.65 29.55 -12.66
C LYS A 115 -7.14 29.55 -14.08
N PHE A 116 -7.59 28.61 -14.90
CA PHE A 116 -7.28 28.53 -16.32
C PHE A 116 -8.48 27.99 -17.10
N TRP A 117 -8.50 28.29 -18.39
CA TRP A 117 -9.56 27.82 -19.28
C TRP A 117 -9.58 26.30 -19.37
N GLY A 118 -10.75 25.69 -19.27
CA GLY A 118 -10.91 24.23 -19.35
C GLY A 118 -10.54 23.48 -18.06
N LYS A 119 -10.17 24.15 -16.95
CA LYS A 119 -9.79 23.52 -15.66
C LYS A 119 -10.76 22.42 -15.23
N ASN A 120 -12.06 22.72 -15.21
CA ASN A 120 -13.07 21.79 -14.72
C ASN A 120 -13.23 20.58 -15.67
N ALA A 121 -13.16 20.79 -16.98
CA ALA A 121 -13.21 19.73 -17.97
C ALA A 121 -11.97 18.82 -17.88
N ALA A 122 -10.77 19.40 -17.76
CA ALA A 122 -9.53 18.65 -17.58
C ALA A 122 -9.55 17.83 -16.27
N PHE A 123 -10.02 18.42 -15.19
CA PHE A 123 -10.14 17.68 -13.92
C PHE A 123 -11.20 16.58 -13.99
N ALA A 124 -12.34 16.84 -14.61
CA ALA A 124 -13.36 15.81 -14.83
C ALA A 124 -12.81 14.64 -15.65
N PHE A 125 -12.01 14.92 -16.69
CA PHE A 125 -11.35 13.89 -17.50
C PHE A 125 -10.39 13.02 -16.67
N ILE A 126 -9.63 13.62 -15.74
CA ILE A 126 -8.80 12.87 -14.80
C ILE A 126 -9.67 11.97 -13.90
N LEU A 127 -10.81 12.47 -13.41
CA LEU A 127 -11.70 11.67 -12.56
C LEU A 127 -12.35 10.50 -13.30
N VAL A 128 -12.65 10.64 -14.60
CA VAL A 128 -13.16 9.55 -15.43
C VAL A 128 -12.21 8.36 -15.45
N GLN A 129 -10.90 8.59 -15.38
CA GLN A 129 -9.90 7.52 -15.29
C GLN A 129 -10.12 6.59 -14.09
N LEU A 130 -10.63 7.11 -12.95
CA LEU A 130 -10.92 6.29 -11.76
C LEU A 130 -12.07 5.29 -11.99
N MET A 131 -12.91 5.53 -12.98
CA MET A 131 -14.03 4.65 -13.30
C MET A 131 -13.64 3.53 -14.28
N ILE A 132 -12.48 3.64 -14.93
CA ILE A 132 -12.02 2.67 -15.93
C ILE A 132 -11.16 1.61 -15.24
N PRO A 133 -11.58 0.34 -15.21
CA PRO A 133 -10.75 -0.74 -14.69
C PRO A 133 -9.45 -0.86 -15.47
N PHE A 134 -8.34 -1.04 -14.77
CA PHE A 134 -7.01 -1.17 -15.40
C PHE A 134 -6.97 -2.30 -16.45
N GLN A 135 -7.71 -3.38 -16.24
CA GLN A 135 -7.77 -4.53 -17.15
C GLN A 135 -8.22 -4.16 -18.56
N ILE A 136 -9.06 -3.13 -18.70
CA ILE A 136 -9.54 -2.65 -20.02
C ILE A 136 -8.39 -1.96 -20.77
N VAL A 137 -7.59 -1.16 -20.08
CA VAL A 137 -6.49 -0.39 -20.69
C VAL A 137 -5.18 -1.16 -20.75
N MET A 138 -5.12 -2.34 -20.15
CA MET A 138 -3.90 -3.15 -20.01
C MET A 138 -3.31 -3.54 -21.38
N ILE A 139 -4.13 -4.02 -22.32
CA ILE A 139 -3.68 -4.41 -23.66
C ILE A 139 -3.16 -3.20 -24.46
N PRO A 140 -3.90 -2.08 -24.58
CA PRO A 140 -3.37 -0.86 -25.19
C PRO A 140 -2.07 -0.37 -24.54
N ALA A 141 -1.99 -0.38 -23.21
CA ALA A 141 -0.78 0.02 -22.49
C ALA A 141 0.41 -0.88 -22.84
N TYR A 142 0.21 -2.20 -22.89
CA TYR A 142 1.24 -3.15 -23.31
C TYR A 142 1.75 -2.86 -24.74
N LEU A 143 0.84 -2.63 -25.68
CA LEU A 143 1.21 -2.31 -27.08
C LEU A 143 2.01 -1.01 -27.17
N ILE A 144 1.71 -0.01 -26.34
CA ILE A 144 2.53 1.21 -26.22
C ILE A 144 3.93 0.88 -25.72
N LEU A 145 4.06 0.06 -24.67
CA LEU A 145 5.36 -0.35 -24.15
C LEU A 145 6.19 -1.14 -25.18
N VAL A 146 5.56 -1.97 -26.01
CA VAL A 146 6.22 -2.65 -27.13
C VAL A 146 6.82 -1.62 -28.10
N LYS A 147 6.04 -0.61 -28.53
CA LYS A 147 6.51 0.46 -29.42
C LYS A 147 7.64 1.28 -28.80
N LEU A 148 7.58 1.51 -27.49
CA LEU A 148 8.60 2.26 -26.75
C LEU A 148 9.83 1.42 -26.36
N LYS A 149 9.84 0.11 -26.68
CA LYS A 149 10.89 -0.85 -26.30
C LYS A 149 11.12 -0.93 -24.79
N LEU A 150 10.05 -0.80 -24.02
CA LEU A 150 10.05 -0.82 -22.55
C LEU A 150 9.59 -2.18 -21.97
N ILE A 151 9.20 -3.14 -22.83
CA ILE A 151 8.92 -4.51 -22.40
C ILE A 151 10.18 -5.10 -21.81
N ASP A 152 9.99 -5.94 -20.79
CA ASP A 152 11.05 -6.57 -20.02
C ASP A 152 12.03 -5.58 -19.38
N THR A 153 11.52 -4.43 -18.92
CA THR A 153 12.27 -3.44 -18.15
C THR A 153 11.51 -3.03 -16.89
N LEU A 154 12.21 -2.65 -15.82
CA LEU A 154 11.58 -2.10 -14.62
C LEU A 154 10.87 -0.77 -14.89
N TRP A 155 11.33 0.00 -15.89
CA TRP A 155 10.66 1.23 -16.34
C TRP A 155 9.30 0.95 -16.99
N GLY A 156 9.12 -0.19 -17.64
CA GLY A 156 7.83 -0.65 -18.15
C GLY A 156 6.79 -0.87 -17.04
N LEU A 157 7.24 -1.12 -15.80
CA LEU A 157 6.36 -1.21 -14.62
C LEU A 157 6.07 0.17 -14.01
N ILE A 158 6.97 1.13 -14.15
CA ILE A 158 6.91 2.44 -13.50
C ILE A 158 6.14 3.46 -14.37
N ILE A 159 6.51 3.60 -15.64
CA ILE A 159 6.04 4.68 -16.52
C ILE A 159 4.52 4.72 -16.69
N PRO A 160 3.78 3.62 -16.93
CA PRO A 160 2.33 3.68 -17.14
C PRO A 160 1.54 4.22 -15.94
N SER A 161 2.14 4.21 -14.76
CA SER A 161 1.50 4.60 -13.50
C SER A 161 2.17 5.82 -12.85
N MET A 162 2.91 6.62 -13.60
CA MET A 162 3.59 7.83 -13.10
C MET A 162 2.63 8.94 -12.71
N VAL A 163 1.43 8.94 -13.29
CA VAL A 163 0.36 9.90 -13.02
C VAL A 163 -0.81 9.13 -12.46
N ASP A 164 -1.19 9.47 -11.23
CA ASP A 164 -2.29 8.80 -10.52
C ASP A 164 -3.46 9.76 -10.31
N ALA A 165 -4.61 9.41 -10.91
CA ALA A 165 -5.82 10.21 -10.82
C ALA A 165 -6.34 10.35 -9.38
N PHE A 166 -6.26 9.27 -8.58
CA PHE A 166 -6.63 9.33 -7.17
C PHE A 166 -5.71 10.25 -6.38
N GLY A 167 -4.41 10.18 -6.63
CA GLY A 167 -3.43 11.06 -6.00
C GLY A 167 -3.68 12.53 -6.34
N ILE A 168 -3.95 12.88 -7.60
CA ILE A 168 -4.27 14.24 -8.02
C ILE A 168 -5.55 14.73 -7.32
N PHE A 169 -6.60 13.91 -7.30
CA PHE A 169 -7.84 14.22 -6.62
C PHE A 169 -7.62 14.48 -5.12
N LEU A 170 -6.93 13.56 -4.44
CA LEU A 170 -6.67 13.65 -3.02
C LEU A 170 -5.85 14.91 -2.66
N MET A 171 -4.78 15.18 -3.42
CA MET A 171 -3.95 16.36 -3.23
C MET A 171 -4.73 17.64 -3.46
N ARG A 172 -5.53 17.73 -4.53
CA ARG A 172 -6.37 18.88 -4.80
C ARG A 172 -7.32 19.18 -3.64
N GLN A 173 -8.04 18.16 -3.13
CA GLN A 173 -8.98 18.34 -2.04
C GLN A 173 -8.30 18.88 -0.77
N PHE A 174 -7.10 18.38 -0.47
CA PHE A 174 -6.36 18.86 0.69
C PHE A 174 -5.82 20.28 0.49
N ILE A 175 -5.26 20.58 -0.70
CA ILE A 175 -4.69 21.90 -1.00
C ILE A 175 -5.77 22.98 -1.10
N GLU A 176 -7.01 22.64 -1.48
CA GLU A 176 -8.12 23.59 -1.48
C GLU A 176 -8.37 24.18 -0.09
N SER A 177 -8.15 23.43 0.98
CA SER A 177 -8.33 23.90 2.37
C SER A 177 -7.22 24.84 2.87
N ILE A 178 -6.09 24.94 2.18
CA ILE A 178 -5.00 25.86 2.55
C ILE A 178 -5.43 27.30 2.21
N PRO A 179 -5.37 28.27 3.15
CA PRO A 179 -5.73 29.66 2.87
C PRO A 179 -4.92 30.28 1.73
N GLY A 180 -5.59 30.98 0.81
CA GLY A 180 -4.95 31.62 -0.34
C GLY A 180 -4.02 32.76 0.04
N GLU A 181 -4.34 33.45 1.17
CA GLU A 181 -3.58 34.59 1.68
C GLU A 181 -2.10 34.27 1.93
N LEU A 182 -1.79 33.02 2.30
CA LEU A 182 -0.38 32.58 2.50
C LEU A 182 0.42 32.66 1.18
N MET A 183 -0.22 32.32 0.08
CA MET A 183 0.44 32.35 -1.24
C MET A 183 0.50 33.79 -1.78
N ASP A 184 -0.53 34.59 -1.52
CA ASP A 184 -0.56 35.99 -1.93
C ASP A 184 0.50 36.81 -1.17
N ALA A 185 0.66 36.60 0.14
CA ALA A 185 1.73 37.20 0.91
C ALA A 185 3.13 36.85 0.33
N ALA A 186 3.36 35.57 0.02
CA ALA A 186 4.62 35.13 -0.56
C ALA A 186 4.88 35.74 -1.97
N ARG A 187 3.82 35.97 -2.77
CA ARG A 187 3.96 36.67 -4.05
C ARG A 187 4.36 38.13 -3.85
N MET A 188 3.81 38.80 -2.84
CA MET A 188 4.20 40.17 -2.47
C MET A 188 5.67 40.24 -2.02
N ASP A 189 6.16 39.18 -1.37
CA ASP A 189 7.57 39.03 -0.98
C ASP A 189 8.49 38.63 -2.16
N GLY A 190 7.96 38.52 -3.39
CA GLY A 190 8.71 38.21 -4.60
C GLY A 190 9.03 36.72 -4.81
N ALA A 191 8.35 35.80 -4.09
CA ALA A 191 8.54 34.36 -4.28
C ALA A 191 8.02 33.91 -5.66
N SER A 192 8.78 33.05 -6.34
CA SER A 192 8.31 32.40 -7.57
C SER A 192 7.22 31.38 -7.27
N GLU A 193 6.35 31.06 -8.23
CA GLU A 193 5.27 30.09 -8.07
C GLU A 193 5.77 28.69 -7.68
N PHE A 194 6.92 28.26 -8.26
CA PHE A 194 7.56 27.02 -7.85
C PHE A 194 8.15 27.10 -6.43
N GLY A 195 8.64 28.28 -6.04
CA GLY A 195 9.10 28.56 -4.67
C GLY A 195 7.95 28.47 -3.65
N ILE A 196 6.79 29.01 -3.99
CA ILE A 196 5.57 28.92 -3.17
C ILE A 196 5.14 27.44 -3.02
N TYR A 197 5.08 26.71 -4.14
CA TYR A 197 4.76 25.29 -4.09
C TYR A 197 5.72 24.53 -3.16
N TRP A 198 7.03 24.70 -3.35
CA TRP A 198 8.04 23.89 -2.65
C TRP A 198 8.22 24.26 -1.18
N ARG A 199 8.17 25.57 -0.85
CA ARG A 199 8.48 26.07 0.50
C ARG A 199 7.24 26.28 1.38
N ILE A 200 6.08 26.50 0.79
CA ILE A 200 4.87 26.82 1.55
C ILE A 200 3.84 25.70 1.46
N VAL A 201 3.50 25.24 0.25
CA VAL A 201 2.41 24.27 0.04
C VAL A 201 2.87 22.86 0.40
N LEU A 202 3.96 22.39 -0.22
CA LEU A 202 4.44 21.00 -0.08
C LEU A 202 4.71 20.58 1.38
N PRO A 203 5.31 21.41 2.25
CA PRO A 203 5.52 21.06 3.66
C PRO A 203 4.21 20.85 4.44
N GLN A 204 3.13 21.52 4.05
CA GLN A 204 1.82 21.36 4.70
C GLN A 204 1.11 20.07 4.29
N LEU A 205 1.52 19.45 3.18
CA LEU A 205 0.94 18.22 2.66
C LEU A 205 1.46 16.95 3.36
N GLY A 206 2.33 17.05 4.37
CA GLY A 206 2.95 15.89 5.03
C GLY A 206 2.00 14.73 5.32
N PRO A 207 0.86 14.94 6.01
CA PRO A 207 -0.08 13.86 6.33
C PRO A 207 -0.70 13.19 5.09
N VAL A 208 -1.12 13.97 4.09
CA VAL A 208 -1.75 13.44 2.88
C VAL A 208 -0.72 12.79 1.94
N LEU A 209 0.51 13.33 1.88
CA LEU A 209 1.62 12.71 1.16
C LEU A 209 1.96 11.34 1.76
N ALA A 210 2.03 11.24 3.09
CA ALA A 210 2.27 9.96 3.75
C ALA A 210 1.16 8.94 3.42
N THR A 211 -0.10 9.36 3.44
CA THR A 211 -1.24 8.51 3.09
C THR A 211 -1.17 8.02 1.65
N LEU A 212 -0.98 8.93 0.69
CA LEU A 212 -0.86 8.58 -0.72
C LEU A 212 0.37 7.69 -0.98
N GLY A 213 1.51 8.00 -0.33
CA GLY A 213 2.73 7.22 -0.45
C GLY A 213 2.55 5.76 0.01
N ILE A 214 1.85 5.56 1.13
CA ILE A 214 1.56 4.21 1.64
C ILE A 214 0.64 3.45 0.67
N PHE A 215 -0.44 4.07 0.19
CA PHE A 215 -1.34 3.41 -0.76
C PHE A 215 -0.63 3.06 -2.07
N THR A 216 0.17 3.98 -2.61
CA THR A 216 0.97 3.73 -3.81
C THR A 216 1.99 2.61 -3.58
N PHE A 217 2.68 2.62 -2.43
CA PHE A 217 3.63 1.56 -2.08
C PHE A 217 2.94 0.20 -1.99
N MET A 218 1.86 0.10 -1.22
CA MET A 218 1.12 -1.16 -1.05
C MET A 218 0.54 -1.66 -2.37
N GLY A 219 -0.06 -0.78 -3.17
CA GLY A 219 -0.60 -1.14 -4.48
C GLY A 219 0.48 -1.65 -5.43
N THR A 220 1.65 -0.98 -5.46
CA THR A 220 2.77 -1.38 -6.30
C THR A 220 3.46 -2.64 -5.80
N TRP A 221 3.64 -2.77 -4.48
CA TRP A 221 4.25 -3.95 -3.88
C TRP A 221 3.44 -5.22 -4.14
N ASN A 222 2.12 -5.13 -4.07
CA ASN A 222 1.23 -6.28 -4.28
C ASN A 222 0.86 -6.50 -5.76
N ASP A 223 1.37 -5.64 -6.66
CA ASP A 223 1.07 -5.78 -8.09
C ASP A 223 1.73 -7.06 -8.64
N TYR A 224 0.88 -7.94 -9.10
CA TYR A 224 1.26 -9.23 -9.66
C TYR A 224 0.99 -9.29 -11.17
N LEU A 225 -0.18 -8.78 -11.58
CA LEU A 225 -0.67 -8.99 -12.94
C LEU A 225 0.15 -8.24 -13.98
N TRP A 226 0.45 -6.96 -13.72
CA TRP A 226 1.20 -6.15 -14.67
C TRP A 226 2.65 -6.62 -14.82
N PRO A 227 3.41 -6.88 -13.73
CA PRO A 227 4.72 -7.50 -13.83
C PRO A 227 4.73 -8.85 -14.53
N LEU A 228 3.70 -9.69 -14.35
CA LEU A 228 3.59 -11.00 -15.00
C LEU A 228 3.55 -10.87 -16.53
N ILE A 229 2.91 -9.82 -17.03
CA ILE A 229 2.72 -9.59 -18.47
C ILE A 229 3.93 -8.87 -19.10
N VAL A 230 4.53 -7.93 -18.36
CA VAL A 230 5.58 -7.05 -18.90
C VAL A 230 6.97 -7.66 -18.76
N ILE A 231 7.22 -8.43 -17.69
CA ILE A 231 8.56 -8.96 -17.38
C ILE A 231 8.68 -10.44 -17.82
N THR A 232 9.61 -10.69 -18.71
CA THR A 232 9.90 -12.02 -19.22
C THR A 232 11.18 -12.61 -18.62
N THR A 233 12.21 -11.80 -18.41
CA THR A 233 13.51 -12.23 -17.86
C THR A 233 13.42 -12.46 -16.35
N HIS A 234 13.97 -13.56 -15.87
CA HIS A 234 13.92 -13.97 -14.47
C HIS A 234 14.55 -12.93 -13.53
N GLU A 235 15.68 -12.37 -13.88
CA GLU A 235 16.42 -11.40 -13.05
C GLU A 235 15.70 -10.07 -12.87
N ARG A 236 14.69 -9.77 -13.71
CA ARG A 236 13.90 -8.54 -13.66
C ARG A 236 12.57 -8.70 -12.96
N ARG A 237 12.24 -9.91 -12.53
CA ARG A 237 10.98 -10.17 -11.83
C ARG A 237 10.89 -9.42 -10.50
N THR A 238 9.67 -9.01 -10.16
CA THR A 238 9.32 -8.50 -8.84
C THR A 238 9.01 -9.64 -7.88
N LEU A 239 9.06 -9.37 -6.60
CA LEU A 239 8.90 -10.38 -5.55
C LEU A 239 7.57 -11.15 -5.60
N PRO A 240 6.40 -10.53 -5.89
CA PRO A 240 5.15 -11.27 -6.04
C PRO A 240 5.18 -12.37 -7.10
N LEU A 241 6.02 -12.23 -8.14
CA LEU A 241 6.16 -13.26 -9.17
C LEU A 241 6.87 -14.53 -8.66
N LEU A 242 7.49 -14.49 -7.47
CA LEU A 242 8.02 -15.67 -6.80
C LEU A 242 6.92 -16.73 -6.55
N LEU A 243 5.69 -16.29 -6.32
CA LEU A 243 4.55 -17.18 -6.06
C LEU A 243 4.24 -18.12 -7.23
N THR A 244 4.53 -17.70 -8.47
CA THR A 244 4.34 -18.53 -9.66
C THR A 244 5.51 -19.46 -9.96
N TRP A 245 6.67 -19.20 -9.36
CA TRP A 245 7.88 -19.96 -9.66
C TRP A 245 7.74 -21.44 -9.32
N TYR A 246 7.08 -21.72 -8.18
CA TYR A 246 6.91 -23.07 -7.67
C TYR A 246 5.57 -23.71 -8.05
N ASN A 247 4.75 -23.02 -8.85
CA ASN A 247 3.50 -23.51 -9.42
C ASN A 247 3.75 -23.92 -10.88
N SER A 248 3.95 -25.21 -11.14
CA SER A 248 4.00 -25.75 -12.50
C SER A 248 2.68 -26.44 -12.87
N GLN A 249 2.41 -26.61 -14.17
CA GLN A 249 1.23 -27.32 -14.65
C GLN A 249 1.16 -28.79 -14.19
N HIS A 250 2.30 -29.39 -13.82
CA HIS A 250 2.40 -30.81 -13.49
C HIS A 250 2.66 -31.08 -11.99
N SER A 251 3.08 -30.08 -11.22
CA SER A 251 3.28 -30.22 -9.76
C SER A 251 3.25 -28.87 -9.06
N THR A 252 2.44 -28.75 -8.04
CA THR A 252 2.44 -27.57 -7.14
C THR A 252 3.22 -27.92 -5.89
N ARG A 253 4.34 -27.21 -5.68
CA ARG A 253 5.13 -27.31 -4.46
C ARG A 253 4.51 -26.37 -3.40
N TYR A 254 3.42 -26.84 -2.78
CA TYR A 254 2.71 -26.05 -1.76
C TYR A 254 3.61 -25.59 -0.60
N ASP A 255 4.57 -26.41 -0.22
CA ASP A 255 5.56 -26.08 0.80
C ASP A 255 6.38 -24.82 0.42
N LEU A 256 6.89 -24.77 -0.79
CA LEU A 256 7.66 -23.63 -1.31
C LEU A 256 6.75 -22.43 -1.57
N THR A 257 5.52 -22.64 -2.07
CA THR A 257 4.56 -21.57 -2.32
C THR A 257 4.14 -20.88 -1.01
N MET A 258 3.90 -21.65 0.07
CA MET A 258 3.56 -21.08 1.37
C MET A 258 4.75 -20.32 1.98
N ALA A 259 5.97 -20.86 1.89
CA ALA A 259 7.17 -20.15 2.33
C ALA A 259 7.42 -18.88 1.51
N ALA A 260 7.25 -18.93 0.19
CA ALA A 260 7.33 -17.75 -0.69
C ALA A 260 6.28 -16.70 -0.33
N SER A 261 5.05 -17.11 0.02
CA SER A 261 3.98 -16.19 0.44
C SER A 261 4.38 -15.41 1.70
N ILE A 262 5.01 -16.07 2.69
CA ILE A 262 5.53 -15.38 3.87
C ILE A 262 6.65 -14.40 3.50
N LEU A 263 7.57 -14.78 2.61
CA LEU A 263 8.64 -13.88 2.14
C LEU A 263 8.09 -12.65 1.42
N VAL A 264 7.04 -12.81 0.62
CA VAL A 264 6.35 -11.69 -0.06
C VAL A 264 5.59 -10.81 0.92
N LEU A 265 4.96 -11.40 1.94
CA LEU A 265 4.15 -10.70 2.93
C LEU A 265 4.99 -9.89 3.93
N LEU A 266 6.19 -10.39 4.29
CA LEU A 266 7.02 -9.84 5.36
C LEU A 266 7.32 -8.34 5.19
N PRO A 267 7.73 -7.81 4.02
CA PRO A 267 7.98 -6.38 3.86
C PRO A 267 6.71 -5.52 4.00
N VAL A 268 5.56 -6.06 3.60
CA VAL A 268 4.27 -5.36 3.78
C VAL A 268 3.94 -5.23 5.26
N LEU A 269 4.14 -6.30 6.04
CA LEU A 269 3.95 -6.28 7.50
C LEU A 269 4.91 -5.29 8.16
N VAL A 270 6.18 -5.29 7.76
CA VAL A 270 7.19 -4.34 8.26
C VAL A 270 6.77 -2.90 7.92
N ALA A 271 6.40 -2.65 6.68
CA ALA A 271 5.92 -1.32 6.25
C ALA A 271 4.68 -0.91 7.06
N TYR A 272 3.70 -1.83 7.25
CA TYR A 272 2.52 -1.55 8.06
C TYR A 272 2.88 -1.17 9.49
N VAL A 273 3.72 -1.95 10.18
CA VAL A 273 4.13 -1.67 11.57
C VAL A 273 4.83 -0.32 11.67
N LEU A 274 5.70 0.03 10.72
CA LEU A 274 6.42 1.30 10.72
C LEU A 274 5.49 2.49 10.45
N PHE A 275 4.50 2.32 9.57
CA PHE A 275 3.67 3.42 9.08
C PHE A 275 2.22 3.40 9.61
N GLN A 276 1.81 2.45 10.47
CA GLN A 276 0.44 2.28 10.97
C GLN A 276 -0.19 3.57 11.52
N ARG A 277 0.59 4.39 12.26
CA ARG A 277 0.11 5.67 12.81
C ARG A 277 -0.32 6.67 11.72
N TRP A 278 0.31 6.62 10.55
CA TRP A 278 0.00 7.48 9.42
C TRP A 278 -1.19 6.94 8.63
N ILE A 279 -1.29 5.61 8.52
CA ILE A 279 -2.42 4.91 7.87
C ILE A 279 -3.72 5.25 8.60
N VAL A 280 -3.75 5.10 9.94
CA VAL A 280 -4.94 5.37 10.75
C VAL A 280 -5.36 6.85 10.65
N ARG A 281 -4.42 7.78 10.68
CA ARG A 281 -4.71 9.22 10.52
C ARG A 281 -5.23 9.55 9.12
N GLY A 282 -4.65 8.96 8.08
CA GLY A 282 -5.06 9.18 6.70
C GLY A 282 -6.47 8.68 6.41
N VAL A 283 -6.83 7.48 6.87
CA VAL A 283 -8.18 6.93 6.72
C VAL A 283 -9.22 7.76 7.50
N ALA A 284 -8.87 8.26 8.68
CA ALA A 284 -9.76 9.13 9.46
C ALA A 284 -10.07 10.46 8.74
N LEU A 285 -9.13 11.01 7.97
CA LEU A 285 -9.33 12.24 7.19
C LEU A 285 -10.21 12.04 5.95
N THR A 286 -10.28 10.83 5.40
CA THR A 286 -11.13 10.50 4.24
C THR A 286 -12.55 10.07 4.63
N GLY A 287 -12.77 9.67 5.88
CA GLY A 287 -14.03 9.07 6.36
C GLY A 287 -15.01 10.02 7.08
N PHE A 288 -14.65 11.27 7.33
CA PHE A 288 -15.55 12.24 8.00
C PHE A 288 -15.83 13.44 7.10
N LYS A 289 -16.95 13.36 6.40
CA LYS A 289 -17.83 14.51 6.09
C LYS A 289 -19.24 14.17 6.50
#